data_ed3aeea497c864d0fb92be40358e85c4
#
_entry.id   ed3aeea497c864d0fb92be40358e85c4
#
_cell.length_a   1.000
_cell.length_b   1.000
_cell.length_c   1.000
_cell.angle_alpha   90.00
_cell.angle_beta   90.00
_cell.angle_gamma   90.00
#
_symmetry.space_group_name_H-M   'P 1'
#
loop_
_entity.id
_entity.type
_entity.pdbx_description
1 polymer ?
#
loop_
_entity_poly.entity_id
_entity_poly.type
_entity_poly.pdbx_seq_one_letter_code
_entity_poly.pdbx_strand_id
1 'polypeptide(L)'
;VSELFDEVDEEVRREQLKKLWDQYSIYIIAVALLIIAAVGGWRGYQYLEAKKAAEAGAAFDAAAELSDQNKHAEAEAAFDKLAATAPSGYRMLARLRAAAEAASHDPKAGAKLYDEIAADRSVGAEEQDLARIRAAGLLLDVDTYPNMLQRLEPATKAGATFRHTARELLALSAWRANDTTAARQWLDMIVSDGETPQAMRSRAEALQALLPPVAKS
;
A
#
# COMPACT_ATOMS: atom_id res chain seq x y z
N VAL A 1 -7.47 72.71 15.23
CA VAL A 1 -8.86 72.17 15.45
C VAL A 1 -8.86 70.72 15.06
N SER A 2 -7.97 70.25 14.19
CA SER A 2 -7.87 68.85 13.76
C SER A 2 -7.31 67.90 14.83
N GLU A 3 -6.31 68.34 15.59
CA GLU A 3 -5.67 67.50 16.62
C GLU A 3 -6.59 67.11 17.80
N LEU A 4 -7.53 68.00 18.17
CA LEU A 4 -8.50 67.76 19.24
C LEU A 4 -9.55 66.69 18.86
N PHE A 5 -9.89 66.55 17.58
CA PHE A 5 -10.81 65.53 17.12
C PHE A 5 -10.09 64.17 17.02
N ASP A 6 -8.83 64.14 16.64
CA ASP A 6 -8.03 62.91 16.59
C ASP A 6 -7.78 62.33 17.99
N GLU A 7 -7.54 63.21 19.00
CA GLU A 7 -7.33 62.83 20.40
C GLU A 7 -8.62 62.25 21.05
N VAL A 8 -9.78 62.82 20.73
CA VAL A 8 -11.08 62.36 21.21
C VAL A 8 -11.46 61.01 20.55
N ASP A 9 -11.17 60.83 19.27
CA ASP A 9 -11.42 59.55 18.58
C ASP A 9 -10.50 58.42 19.11
N GLU A 10 -9.28 58.72 19.49
CA GLU A 10 -8.35 57.78 20.09
C GLU A 10 -8.77 57.36 21.51
N GLU A 11 -9.27 58.32 22.29
CA GLU A 11 -9.74 58.08 23.65
C GLU A 11 -11.04 57.24 23.65
N VAL A 12 -11.97 57.53 22.75
CA VAL A 12 -13.21 56.74 22.55
C VAL A 12 -12.90 55.33 22.08
N ARG A 13 -11.94 55.12 21.19
CA ARG A 13 -11.47 53.79 20.79
C ARG A 13 -10.83 53.01 21.95
N ARG A 14 -10.03 53.68 22.77
CA ARG A 14 -9.42 53.10 23.98
C ARG A 14 -10.48 52.62 24.97
N GLU A 15 -11.48 53.46 25.24
CA GLU A 15 -12.58 53.09 26.14
C GLU A 15 -13.43 51.93 25.61
N GLN A 16 -13.74 51.91 24.32
CA GLN A 16 -14.46 50.79 23.70
C GLN A 16 -13.68 49.51 23.75
N LEU A 17 -12.37 49.53 23.47
CA LEU A 17 -11.52 48.35 23.58
C LEU A 17 -11.37 47.88 25.03
N LYS A 18 -11.30 48.80 25.99
CA LYS A 18 -11.26 48.48 27.42
C LYS A 18 -12.56 47.79 27.89
N LYS A 19 -13.73 48.33 27.47
CA LYS A 19 -15.03 47.72 27.79
C LYS A 19 -15.17 46.32 27.18
N LEU A 20 -14.74 46.10 25.94
CA LEU A 20 -14.71 44.83 25.31
C LEU A 20 -13.78 43.84 26.02
N TRP A 21 -12.59 44.30 26.41
CA TRP A 21 -11.65 43.51 27.17
C TRP A 21 -12.19 43.09 28.55
N ASP A 22 -12.74 44.04 29.29
CA ASP A 22 -13.29 43.79 30.62
C ASP A 22 -14.48 42.79 30.56
N GLN A 23 -15.25 42.83 29.49
CA GLN A 23 -16.42 41.97 29.31
C GLN A 23 -16.05 40.58 28.77
N TYR A 24 -15.07 40.46 27.87
CA TYR A 24 -14.77 39.22 27.14
C TYR A 24 -13.41 38.63 27.45
N SER A 25 -12.56 39.25 28.28
CA SER A 25 -11.20 38.78 28.56
C SER A 25 -11.16 37.34 29.07
N ILE A 26 -12.10 36.95 29.92
CA ILE A 26 -12.17 35.59 30.45
C ILE A 26 -12.41 34.55 29.35
N TYR A 27 -13.28 34.89 28.37
CA TYR A 27 -13.55 33.99 27.22
C TYR A 27 -12.38 33.94 26.25
N ILE A 28 -11.71 35.08 26.02
CA ILE A 28 -10.52 35.14 25.17
C ILE A 28 -9.39 34.32 25.77
N ILE A 29 -9.17 34.44 27.07
CA ILE A 29 -8.15 33.67 27.79
C ILE A 29 -8.53 32.16 27.77
N ALA A 30 -9.79 31.81 28.01
CA ALA A 30 -10.26 30.44 27.99
C ALA A 30 -10.05 29.80 26.59
N VAL A 31 -10.39 30.53 25.51
CA VAL A 31 -10.17 30.07 24.12
C VAL A 31 -8.68 29.94 23.84
N ALA A 32 -7.85 30.89 24.26
CA ALA A 32 -6.41 30.82 24.08
C ALA A 32 -5.81 29.60 24.78
N LEU A 33 -6.21 29.33 26.03
CA LEU A 33 -5.77 28.14 26.76
C LEU A 33 -6.23 26.83 26.09
N LEU A 34 -7.46 26.81 25.56
CA LEU A 34 -7.97 25.65 24.82
C LEU A 34 -7.17 25.39 23.54
N ILE A 35 -6.81 26.44 22.79
CA ILE A 35 -5.97 26.31 21.60
C ILE A 35 -4.58 25.80 21.98
N ILE A 36 -3.96 26.33 23.03
CA ILE A 36 -2.64 25.88 23.52
C ILE A 36 -2.71 24.40 23.93
N ALA A 37 -3.74 24.00 24.66
CA ALA A 37 -3.95 22.59 25.06
C ALA A 37 -4.15 21.68 23.85
N ALA A 38 -4.94 22.11 22.87
CA ALA A 38 -5.17 21.35 21.63
C ALA A 38 -3.89 21.19 20.81
N VAL A 39 -3.13 22.29 20.61
CA VAL A 39 -1.85 22.26 19.89
C VAL A 39 -0.80 21.44 20.64
N GLY A 40 -0.70 21.60 21.96
CA GLY A 40 0.21 20.84 22.81
C GLY A 40 -0.12 19.32 22.78
N GLY A 41 -1.39 18.98 22.93
CA GLY A 41 -1.88 17.60 22.83
C GLY A 41 -1.60 16.98 21.45
N TRP A 42 -1.87 17.71 20.38
CA TRP A 42 -1.59 17.29 19.02
C TRP A 42 -0.09 17.06 18.76
N ARG A 43 0.75 17.99 19.21
CA ARG A 43 2.22 17.87 19.11
C ARG A 43 2.75 16.68 19.91
N GLY A 44 2.23 16.47 21.13
CA GLY A 44 2.57 15.31 21.95
C GLY A 44 2.18 13.99 21.29
N TYR A 45 0.98 13.93 20.72
CA TYR A 45 0.53 12.77 19.95
C TYR A 45 1.43 12.50 18.73
N GLN A 46 1.72 13.52 17.93
CA GLN A 46 2.62 13.39 16.77
C GLN A 46 4.03 12.91 17.17
N TYR A 47 4.55 13.40 18.30
CA TYR A 47 5.86 12.98 18.79
C TYR A 47 5.86 11.49 19.19
N LEU A 48 4.81 11.01 19.87
CA LEU A 48 4.68 9.61 20.23
C LEU A 48 4.53 8.70 19.02
N GLU A 49 3.76 9.11 18.02
CA GLU A 49 3.61 8.37 16.76
C GLU A 49 4.91 8.34 15.96
N ALA A 50 5.63 9.47 15.87
CA ALA A 50 6.94 9.53 15.22
C ALA A 50 7.96 8.63 15.93
N LYS A 51 7.96 8.59 17.26
CA LYS A 51 8.83 7.70 18.03
C LYS A 51 8.52 6.23 17.75
N LYS A 52 7.25 5.83 17.80
CA LYS A 52 6.82 4.45 17.46
C LYS A 52 7.20 4.08 16.02
N ALA A 53 7.05 5.00 15.07
CA ALA A 53 7.42 4.78 13.68
C ALA A 53 8.95 4.62 13.54
N ALA A 54 9.75 5.41 14.26
CA ALA A 54 11.22 5.28 14.25
C ALA A 54 11.68 3.94 14.86
N GLU A 55 11.06 3.51 15.97
CA GLU A 55 11.34 2.19 16.56
C GLU A 55 10.96 1.04 15.62
N ALA A 56 9.81 1.15 14.95
CA ALA A 56 9.37 0.18 13.95
C ALA A 56 10.30 0.16 12.73
N GLY A 57 10.80 1.33 12.28
CA GLY A 57 11.78 1.43 11.20
C GLY A 57 13.08 0.71 11.55
N ALA A 58 13.65 0.99 12.72
CA ALA A 58 14.86 0.33 13.18
C ALA A 58 14.69 -1.20 13.30
N ALA A 59 13.53 -1.66 13.78
CA ALA A 59 13.24 -3.10 13.85
C ALA A 59 13.07 -3.72 12.46
N PHE A 60 12.50 -2.97 11.50
CA PHE A 60 12.37 -3.39 10.11
C PHE A 60 13.75 -3.53 9.44
N ASP A 61 14.64 -2.55 9.62
CA ASP A 61 15.99 -2.58 9.08
C ASP A 61 16.80 -3.76 9.66
N ALA A 62 16.66 -4.01 10.98
CA ALA A 62 17.32 -5.17 11.61
C ALA A 62 16.80 -6.51 11.05
N ALA A 63 15.50 -6.62 10.78
CA ALA A 63 14.93 -7.81 10.14
C ALA A 63 15.39 -7.95 8.69
N ALA A 64 15.52 -6.85 7.95
CA ALA A 64 16.03 -6.86 6.58
C ALA A 64 17.50 -7.28 6.54
N GLU A 65 18.32 -6.88 7.50
CA GLU A 65 19.71 -7.32 7.60
C GLU A 65 19.83 -8.83 7.84
N LEU A 66 18.91 -9.44 8.60
CA LEU A 66 18.87 -10.90 8.73
C LEU A 66 18.60 -11.57 7.37
N SER A 67 17.70 -11.00 6.57
CA SER A 67 17.42 -11.46 5.20
C SER A 67 18.66 -11.38 4.32
N ASP A 68 19.37 -10.25 4.33
CA ASP A 68 20.59 -10.03 3.56
C ASP A 68 21.73 -11.01 3.96
N GLN A 69 21.72 -11.46 5.22
CA GLN A 69 22.60 -12.51 5.73
C GLN A 69 22.14 -13.94 5.38
N ASN A 70 21.09 -14.10 4.56
CA ASN A 70 20.42 -15.38 4.23
C ASN A 70 19.84 -16.13 5.46
N LYS A 71 19.56 -15.41 6.55
CA LYS A 71 18.90 -15.95 7.75
C LYS A 71 17.38 -15.83 7.65
N HIS A 72 16.81 -16.43 6.59
CA HIS A 72 15.41 -16.22 6.22
C HIS A 72 14.42 -16.59 7.33
N ALA A 73 14.62 -17.66 8.06
CA ALA A 73 13.74 -18.05 9.17
C ALA A 73 13.78 -17.06 10.35
N GLU A 74 14.94 -16.49 10.65
CA GLU A 74 15.07 -15.46 11.69
C GLU A 74 14.46 -14.14 11.22
N ALA A 75 14.64 -13.78 9.94
CA ALA A 75 14.04 -12.61 9.32
C ALA A 75 12.51 -12.72 9.29
N GLU A 76 11.95 -13.87 8.89
CA GLU A 76 10.50 -14.16 8.94
C GLU A 76 9.95 -13.92 10.33
N ALA A 77 10.53 -14.54 11.36
CA ALA A 77 10.07 -14.37 12.74
C ALA A 77 10.15 -12.91 13.23
N ALA A 78 11.18 -12.16 12.82
CA ALA A 78 11.34 -10.75 13.14
C ALA A 78 10.27 -9.88 12.45
N PHE A 79 9.98 -10.14 11.18
CA PHE A 79 8.90 -9.45 10.45
C PHE A 79 7.52 -9.80 10.99
N ASP A 80 7.25 -11.05 11.37
CA ASP A 80 5.98 -11.45 11.99
C ASP A 80 5.75 -10.72 13.32
N LYS A 81 6.78 -10.61 14.15
CA LYS A 81 6.71 -9.82 15.39
C LYS A 81 6.39 -8.35 15.10
N LEU A 82 7.03 -7.78 14.09
CA LEU A 82 6.79 -6.40 13.68
C LEU A 82 5.37 -6.24 13.12
N ALA A 83 4.89 -7.18 12.32
CA ALA A 83 3.52 -7.20 11.79
C ALA A 83 2.45 -7.21 12.91
N ALA A 84 2.73 -7.81 14.06
CA ALA A 84 1.83 -7.84 15.21
C ALA A 84 1.79 -6.52 16.00
N THR A 85 2.90 -5.77 16.06
CA THR A 85 3.09 -4.67 17.04
C THR A 85 3.26 -3.29 16.43
N ALA A 86 3.64 -3.20 15.15
CA ALA A 86 4.00 -1.94 14.51
C ALA A 86 2.79 -1.06 14.13
N PRO A 87 2.99 0.25 13.90
CA PRO A 87 2.01 1.11 13.24
C PRO A 87 1.58 0.57 11.86
N SER A 88 0.40 0.97 11.39
CA SER A 88 -0.27 0.37 10.22
C SER A 88 0.60 0.25 8.96
N GLY A 89 1.39 1.29 8.63
CA GLY A 89 2.28 1.28 7.47
C GLY A 89 3.37 0.20 7.56
N TYR A 90 4.08 0.14 8.69
CA TYR A 90 5.10 -0.89 8.91
C TYR A 90 4.50 -2.29 9.07
N ARG A 91 3.30 -2.39 9.63
CA ARG A 91 2.60 -3.68 9.77
C ARG A 91 2.38 -4.33 8.42
N MET A 92 1.89 -3.57 7.43
CA MET A 92 1.65 -4.10 6.09
C MET A 92 2.94 -4.51 5.40
N LEU A 93 3.97 -3.65 5.45
CA LEU A 93 5.28 -3.97 4.90
C LEU A 93 5.89 -5.23 5.54
N ALA A 94 5.77 -5.35 6.87
CA ALA A 94 6.28 -6.50 7.60
C ALA A 94 5.55 -7.81 7.20
N ARG A 95 4.21 -7.79 7.03
CA ARG A 95 3.45 -8.95 6.52
C ARG A 95 3.93 -9.38 5.13
N LEU A 96 4.13 -8.43 4.22
CA LEU A 96 4.63 -8.74 2.87
C LEU A 96 6.05 -9.30 2.90
N ARG A 97 6.90 -8.79 3.79
CA ARG A 97 8.28 -9.28 3.94
C ARG A 97 8.32 -10.65 4.60
N ALA A 98 7.54 -10.89 5.67
CA ALA A 98 7.43 -12.22 6.28
C ALA A 98 7.02 -13.28 5.26
N ALA A 99 6.01 -12.98 4.42
CA ALA A 99 5.60 -13.87 3.34
C ALA A 99 6.71 -14.13 2.30
N ALA A 100 7.54 -13.12 2.00
CA ALA A 100 8.67 -13.27 1.10
C ALA A 100 9.79 -14.13 1.71
N GLU A 101 10.08 -13.96 3.01
CA GLU A 101 11.07 -14.77 3.72
C GLU A 101 10.61 -16.24 3.84
N ALA A 102 9.34 -16.48 4.17
CA ALA A 102 8.75 -17.82 4.16
C ALA A 102 8.88 -18.48 2.78
N ALA A 103 8.66 -17.72 1.70
CA ALA A 103 8.77 -18.23 0.34
C ALA A 103 10.19 -18.65 -0.06
N SER A 104 11.23 -18.12 0.60
CA SER A 104 12.62 -18.47 0.32
C SER A 104 12.95 -19.94 0.62
N HIS A 105 12.27 -20.53 1.59
CA HIS A 105 12.46 -21.91 1.98
C HIS A 105 11.26 -22.81 1.68
N ASP A 106 10.04 -22.25 1.62
CA ASP A 106 8.82 -22.94 1.21
C ASP A 106 7.91 -22.01 0.40
N PRO A 107 7.95 -22.10 -0.95
CA PRO A 107 7.09 -21.27 -1.81
C PRO A 107 5.60 -21.40 -1.53
N LYS A 108 5.13 -22.58 -1.05
CA LYS A 108 3.71 -22.80 -0.73
C LYS A 108 3.34 -22.09 0.58
N ALA A 109 4.21 -22.11 1.58
CA ALA A 109 4.02 -21.38 2.83
C ALA A 109 3.97 -19.87 2.57
N GLY A 110 4.93 -19.34 1.81
CA GLY A 110 4.92 -17.95 1.41
C GLY A 110 3.67 -17.55 0.62
N ALA A 111 3.24 -18.37 -0.33
CA ALA A 111 2.02 -18.12 -1.10
C ALA A 111 0.77 -18.10 -0.20
N LYS A 112 0.68 -18.97 0.80
CA LYS A 112 -0.42 -18.97 1.78
C LYS A 112 -0.47 -17.67 2.57
N LEU A 113 0.67 -17.15 3.05
CA LEU A 113 0.74 -15.87 3.76
C LEU A 113 0.31 -14.70 2.86
N TYR A 114 0.70 -14.71 1.58
CA TYR A 114 0.20 -13.74 0.62
C TYR A 114 -1.31 -13.87 0.38
N ASP A 115 -1.86 -15.08 0.29
CA ASP A 115 -3.30 -15.32 0.15
C ASP A 115 -4.08 -14.79 1.37
N GLU A 116 -3.53 -14.90 2.59
CA GLU A 116 -4.10 -14.34 3.81
C GLU A 116 -4.14 -12.80 3.75
N ILE A 117 -3.10 -12.15 3.22
CA ILE A 117 -3.10 -10.70 2.99
C ILE A 117 -4.16 -10.32 1.95
N ALA A 118 -4.25 -11.08 0.85
CA ALA A 118 -5.19 -10.84 -0.24
C ALA A 118 -6.66 -11.01 0.18
N ALA A 119 -6.93 -11.84 1.20
CA ALA A 119 -8.27 -12.08 1.74
C ALA A 119 -8.67 -11.09 2.85
N ASP A 120 -7.73 -10.34 3.39
CA ASP A 120 -7.94 -9.42 4.50
C ASP A 120 -8.63 -8.12 4.03
N ARG A 121 -9.90 -7.95 4.37
CA ARG A 121 -10.71 -6.79 3.99
C ARG A 121 -10.26 -5.45 4.60
N SER A 122 -9.40 -5.48 5.59
CA SER A 122 -8.80 -4.29 6.20
C SER A 122 -7.62 -3.74 5.39
N VAL A 123 -7.12 -4.53 4.44
CA VAL A 123 -6.02 -4.18 3.52
C VAL A 123 -6.59 -3.49 2.29
N GLY A 124 -5.90 -2.49 1.76
CA GLY A 124 -6.29 -1.79 0.54
C GLY A 124 -6.34 -2.72 -0.68
N ALA A 125 -7.15 -2.36 -1.67
CA ALA A 125 -7.35 -3.20 -2.85
C ALA A 125 -6.05 -3.41 -3.65
N GLU A 126 -5.20 -2.40 -3.70
CA GLU A 126 -3.91 -2.48 -4.41
C GLU A 126 -2.94 -3.45 -3.72
N GLU A 127 -2.87 -3.41 -2.40
CA GLU A 127 -2.03 -4.31 -1.62
C GLU A 127 -2.58 -5.75 -1.66
N GLN A 128 -3.91 -5.93 -1.68
CA GLN A 128 -4.52 -7.23 -1.90
C GLN A 128 -4.14 -7.79 -3.28
N ASP A 129 -4.19 -6.96 -4.32
CA ASP A 129 -3.81 -7.38 -5.68
C ASP A 129 -2.31 -7.66 -5.77
N LEU A 130 -1.45 -6.86 -5.13
CA LEU A 130 -0.02 -7.16 -5.02
C LEU A 130 0.21 -8.53 -4.37
N ALA A 131 -0.48 -8.82 -3.28
CA ALA A 131 -0.36 -10.10 -2.59
C ALA A 131 -0.81 -11.27 -3.49
N ARG A 132 -1.93 -11.13 -4.25
CA ARG A 132 -2.37 -12.11 -5.25
C ARG A 132 -1.31 -12.39 -6.30
N ILE A 133 -0.70 -11.31 -6.84
CA ILE A 133 0.38 -11.42 -7.84
C ILE A 133 1.59 -12.16 -7.27
N ARG A 134 1.99 -11.86 -6.03
CA ARG A 134 3.12 -12.51 -5.37
C ARG A 134 2.85 -14.00 -5.14
N ALA A 135 1.68 -14.35 -4.58
CA ALA A 135 1.26 -15.74 -4.40
C ALA A 135 1.24 -16.50 -5.74
N ALA A 136 0.66 -15.89 -6.76
CA ALA A 136 0.58 -16.50 -8.09
C ALA A 136 1.95 -16.72 -8.72
N GLY A 137 2.89 -15.78 -8.56
CA GLY A 137 4.25 -15.93 -9.04
C GLY A 137 4.97 -17.13 -8.41
N LEU A 138 4.80 -17.33 -7.10
CA LEU A 138 5.38 -18.48 -6.38
C LEU A 138 4.79 -19.84 -6.80
N LEU A 139 3.53 -19.84 -7.23
CA LEU A 139 2.78 -21.07 -7.56
C LEU A 139 2.67 -21.32 -9.06
N LEU A 140 3.24 -20.46 -9.91
CA LEU A 140 3.08 -20.53 -11.36
C LEU A 140 3.41 -21.91 -11.94
N ASP A 141 4.45 -22.55 -11.43
CA ASP A 141 4.93 -23.83 -11.94
C ASP A 141 4.24 -25.05 -11.34
N VAL A 142 3.51 -24.87 -10.23
CA VAL A 142 2.96 -26.00 -9.47
C VAL A 142 1.43 -26.02 -9.37
N ASP A 143 0.77 -24.85 -9.45
CA ASP A 143 -0.68 -24.75 -9.31
C ASP A 143 -1.39 -24.97 -10.66
N THR A 144 -2.67 -25.32 -10.63
CA THR A 144 -3.48 -25.51 -11.83
C THR A 144 -3.97 -24.20 -12.41
N TYR A 145 -4.23 -24.15 -13.72
CA TYR A 145 -4.78 -22.96 -14.36
C TYR A 145 -6.11 -22.49 -13.73
N PRO A 146 -7.09 -23.33 -13.39
CA PRO A 146 -8.31 -22.89 -12.71
C PRO A 146 -8.04 -22.23 -11.35
N ASN A 147 -7.11 -22.76 -10.56
CA ASN A 147 -6.74 -22.12 -9.28
C ASN A 147 -6.05 -20.77 -9.49
N MET A 148 -5.15 -20.68 -10.46
CA MET A 148 -4.50 -19.42 -10.84
C MET A 148 -5.53 -18.39 -11.32
N LEU A 149 -6.52 -18.81 -12.11
CA LEU A 149 -7.61 -17.97 -12.57
C LEU A 149 -8.42 -17.43 -11.39
N GLN A 150 -8.85 -18.29 -10.48
CA GLN A 150 -9.61 -17.88 -9.29
C GLN A 150 -8.83 -16.85 -8.45
N ARG A 151 -7.52 -17.03 -8.30
CA ARG A 151 -6.66 -16.12 -7.52
C ARG A 151 -6.48 -14.76 -8.20
N LEU A 152 -6.26 -14.72 -9.51
CA LEU A 152 -5.83 -13.55 -10.25
C LEU A 152 -6.97 -12.77 -10.92
N GLU A 153 -8.14 -13.39 -11.16
CA GLU A 153 -9.26 -12.75 -11.86
C GLU A 153 -9.61 -11.36 -11.29
N PRO A 154 -9.66 -11.14 -9.97
CA PRO A 154 -9.95 -9.81 -9.42
C PRO A 154 -8.97 -8.73 -9.90
N ALA A 155 -7.69 -9.08 -10.05
CA ALA A 155 -6.61 -8.17 -10.44
C ALA A 155 -6.50 -7.98 -11.97
N THR A 156 -7.30 -8.68 -12.81
CA THR A 156 -7.26 -8.53 -14.28
C THR A 156 -8.14 -7.42 -14.82
N LYS A 157 -9.01 -6.85 -14.00
CA LYS A 157 -10.05 -5.88 -14.39
C LYS A 157 -9.44 -4.58 -14.92
N ALA A 158 -10.17 -3.92 -15.80
CA ALA A 158 -9.80 -2.59 -16.27
C ALA A 158 -9.65 -1.63 -15.07
N GLY A 159 -8.53 -0.87 -15.04
CA GLY A 159 -8.21 0.03 -13.94
C GLY A 159 -7.46 -0.61 -12.77
N ALA A 160 -7.35 -1.95 -12.68
CA ALA A 160 -6.50 -2.57 -11.66
C ALA A 160 -5.01 -2.29 -11.94
N THR A 161 -4.29 -1.89 -10.91
CA THR A 161 -2.87 -1.48 -11.02
C THR A 161 -1.99 -2.59 -11.60
N PHE A 162 -2.24 -3.83 -11.23
CA PHE A 162 -1.44 -4.98 -11.64
C PHE A 162 -2.07 -5.81 -12.76
N ARG A 163 -3.07 -5.30 -13.50
CA ARG A 163 -3.82 -6.07 -14.50
C ARG A 163 -2.97 -6.71 -15.58
N HIS A 164 -1.94 -6.03 -16.01
CA HIS A 164 -1.05 -6.56 -17.05
C HIS A 164 -0.23 -7.75 -16.55
N THR A 165 0.31 -7.66 -15.32
CA THR A 165 1.05 -8.75 -14.68
C THR A 165 0.14 -9.93 -14.37
N ALA A 166 -1.10 -9.69 -13.90
CA ALA A 166 -2.10 -10.73 -13.66
C ALA A 166 -2.44 -11.50 -14.95
N ARG A 167 -2.70 -10.78 -16.04
CA ARG A 167 -2.98 -11.37 -17.35
C ARG A 167 -1.79 -12.16 -17.88
N GLU A 168 -0.56 -11.69 -17.70
CA GLU A 168 0.65 -12.41 -18.11
C GLU A 168 0.82 -13.72 -17.34
N LEU A 169 0.66 -13.71 -16.02
CA LEU A 169 0.72 -14.92 -15.20
C LEU A 169 -0.36 -15.93 -15.59
N LEU A 170 -1.57 -15.45 -15.91
CA LEU A 170 -2.65 -16.30 -16.42
C LEU A 170 -2.34 -16.90 -17.80
N ALA A 171 -1.75 -16.09 -18.69
CA ALA A 171 -1.31 -16.58 -20.01
C ALA A 171 -0.27 -17.70 -19.86
N LEU A 172 0.73 -17.51 -19.00
CA LEU A 172 1.77 -18.50 -18.75
C LEU A 172 1.20 -19.78 -18.11
N SER A 173 0.29 -19.63 -17.14
CA SER A 173 -0.37 -20.76 -16.50
C SER A 173 -1.26 -21.55 -17.46
N ALA A 174 -2.02 -20.86 -18.32
CA ALA A 174 -2.83 -21.50 -19.36
C ALA A 174 -1.95 -22.23 -20.37
N TRP A 175 -0.84 -21.61 -20.82
CA TRP A 175 0.11 -22.23 -21.71
C TRP A 175 0.71 -23.50 -21.11
N ARG A 176 1.14 -23.47 -19.85
CA ARG A 176 1.62 -24.66 -19.13
C ARG A 176 0.59 -25.77 -19.04
N ALA A 177 -0.71 -25.40 -18.95
CA ALA A 177 -1.83 -26.35 -18.99
C ALA A 177 -2.18 -26.84 -20.41
N ASN A 178 -1.42 -26.44 -21.45
CA ASN A 178 -1.70 -26.68 -22.87
C ASN A 178 -3.02 -26.04 -23.36
N ASP A 179 -3.60 -25.10 -22.62
CA ASP A 179 -4.73 -24.29 -23.07
C ASP A 179 -4.20 -23.07 -23.85
N THR A 180 -3.81 -23.32 -25.10
CA THR A 180 -3.25 -22.28 -25.97
C THR A 180 -4.28 -21.22 -26.35
N THR A 181 -5.58 -21.55 -26.30
CA THR A 181 -6.67 -20.62 -26.57
C THR A 181 -6.78 -19.61 -25.44
N ALA A 182 -6.85 -20.05 -24.19
CA ALA A 182 -6.88 -19.16 -23.05
C ALA A 182 -5.58 -18.34 -22.95
N ALA A 183 -4.41 -18.95 -23.18
CA ALA A 183 -3.14 -18.25 -23.19
C ALA A 183 -3.15 -17.07 -24.17
N ARG A 184 -3.62 -17.30 -25.40
CA ARG A 184 -3.73 -16.28 -26.44
C ARG A 184 -4.69 -15.16 -26.03
N GLN A 185 -5.85 -15.50 -25.50
CA GLN A 185 -6.83 -14.50 -25.04
C GLN A 185 -6.23 -13.53 -24.00
N TRP A 186 -5.50 -14.06 -23.03
CA TRP A 186 -4.84 -13.23 -22.03
C TRP A 186 -3.75 -12.32 -22.62
N LEU A 187 -2.94 -12.84 -23.56
CA LEU A 187 -1.92 -12.06 -24.25
C LEU A 187 -2.54 -11.00 -25.14
N ASP A 188 -3.64 -11.29 -25.87
CA ASP A 188 -4.38 -10.32 -26.66
C ASP A 188 -4.88 -9.15 -25.81
N MET A 189 -5.36 -9.43 -24.58
CA MET A 189 -5.78 -8.40 -23.62
C MET A 189 -4.63 -7.49 -23.16
N ILE A 190 -3.39 -8.00 -23.15
CA ILE A 190 -2.21 -7.18 -22.84
C ILE A 190 -1.83 -6.32 -24.05
N VAL A 191 -1.78 -6.91 -25.24
CA VAL A 191 -1.34 -6.23 -26.47
C VAL A 191 -2.34 -5.13 -26.87
N SER A 192 -3.65 -5.40 -26.72
CA SER A 192 -4.71 -4.45 -27.09
C SER A 192 -4.94 -3.33 -26.07
N ASP A 193 -4.45 -3.45 -24.85
CA ASP A 193 -4.62 -2.43 -23.81
C ASP A 193 -3.65 -1.26 -24.05
N GLY A 194 -4.20 -0.07 -24.34
CA GLY A 194 -3.41 1.14 -24.64
C GLY A 194 -2.47 1.60 -23.51
N GLU A 195 -2.75 1.20 -22.28
CA GLU A 195 -1.96 1.56 -21.11
C GLU A 195 -0.87 0.52 -20.77
N THR A 196 -0.75 -0.54 -21.56
CA THR A 196 0.31 -1.55 -21.37
C THR A 196 1.69 -0.93 -21.59
N PRO A 197 2.60 -1.04 -20.60
CA PRO A 197 3.99 -0.61 -20.79
C PRO A 197 4.65 -1.32 -21.98
N GLN A 198 5.46 -0.59 -22.75
CA GLN A 198 6.05 -1.11 -23.99
C GLN A 198 6.82 -2.42 -23.78
N ALA A 199 7.59 -2.53 -22.69
CA ALA A 199 8.35 -3.75 -22.38
C ALA A 199 7.44 -4.97 -22.17
N MET A 200 6.28 -4.80 -21.52
CA MET A 200 5.30 -5.87 -21.32
C MET A 200 4.59 -6.23 -22.63
N ARG A 201 4.24 -5.24 -23.43
CA ARG A 201 3.64 -5.46 -24.77
C ARG A 201 4.57 -6.29 -25.66
N SER A 202 5.84 -5.88 -25.77
CA SER A 202 6.82 -6.63 -26.57
C SER A 202 7.02 -8.07 -26.08
N ARG A 203 6.99 -8.27 -24.77
CA ARG A 203 7.08 -9.63 -24.19
C ARG A 203 5.82 -10.45 -24.47
N ALA A 204 4.63 -9.85 -24.40
CA ALA A 204 3.38 -10.51 -24.73
C ALA A 204 3.34 -10.91 -26.22
N GLU A 205 3.76 -10.03 -27.13
CA GLU A 205 3.89 -10.32 -28.57
C GLU A 205 4.87 -11.47 -28.83
N ALA A 206 6.02 -11.48 -28.15
CA ALA A 206 6.97 -12.58 -28.26
C ALA A 206 6.39 -13.91 -27.77
N LEU A 207 5.65 -13.91 -26.65
CA LEU A 207 4.95 -15.11 -26.16
C LEU A 207 3.85 -15.57 -27.13
N GLN A 208 3.09 -14.64 -27.74
CA GLN A 208 2.11 -14.99 -28.79
C GLN A 208 2.76 -15.70 -29.99
N ALA A 209 3.96 -15.26 -30.39
CA ALA A 209 4.68 -15.88 -31.52
C ALA A 209 5.14 -17.32 -31.21
N LEU A 210 5.31 -17.66 -29.93
CA LEU A 210 5.66 -19.01 -29.51
C LEU A 210 4.45 -19.97 -29.43
N LEU A 211 3.23 -19.43 -29.36
CA LEU A 211 2.01 -20.24 -29.32
C LEU A 211 1.73 -20.85 -30.70
N PRO A 212 1.23 -22.11 -30.78
CA PRO A 212 0.78 -22.71 -32.02
C PRO A 212 -0.19 -21.80 -32.77
N PRO A 213 -0.16 -21.77 -34.11
CA PRO A 213 -1.11 -20.99 -34.88
C PRO A 213 -2.54 -21.43 -34.61
N VAL A 214 -3.48 -20.46 -34.57
CA VAL A 214 -4.91 -20.79 -34.43
C VAL A 214 -5.32 -21.63 -35.65
N ALA A 215 -5.84 -22.83 -35.40
CA ALA A 215 -6.41 -23.63 -36.46
C ALA A 215 -7.49 -22.80 -37.16
N LYS A 216 -7.35 -22.54 -38.46
CA LYS A 216 -8.38 -21.90 -39.26
C LYS A 216 -9.55 -22.88 -39.38
N SER A 217 -10.65 -22.58 -38.67
CA SER A 217 -11.92 -23.26 -38.85
C SER A 217 -12.55 -22.90 -40.18
#